data_7897d0aa5af1adb95ee115bc1e23a248
#
_entry.id   7897d0aa5af1adb95ee115bc1e23a248
#
_cell.length_a   1.000
_cell.length_b   1.000
_cell.length_c   1.000
_cell.angle_alpha   90.00
_cell.angle_beta   90.00
_cell.angle_gamma   90.00
#
_symmetry.space_group_name_H-M   'P 1'
#
loop_
_entity.id
_entity.type
_entity.pdbx_description
1 polymer ?
#
loop_
_entity_poly.entity_id
_entity_poly.type
_entity_poly.pdbx_seq_one_letter_code
_entity_poly.pdbx_strand_id
1 'polypeptide(L)'
;MRLSQLIERLHEQLPRACDRQIACFAMLLCDRDPKLKCLANNADFKSLLNAIQLRLHSIDDQHAAVANELEQLALTQPCEFEPKHVWTLIRAVKVQSQFVDMLTGSRIEQFSDSKT
;
A
#
# COMPACT_ATOMS: atom_id res chain seq x y z
N MET A 1 23.58 3.81 2.35
CA MET A 1 23.07 3.35 1.04
C MET A 1 22.50 4.53 0.27
N ARG A 2 22.72 4.56 -1.02
CA ARG A 2 22.17 5.58 -1.92
C ARG A 2 20.88 5.07 -2.55
N LEU A 3 20.03 5.98 -2.99
CA LEU A 3 18.77 5.64 -3.66
C LEU A 3 18.99 4.79 -4.91
N SER A 4 20.03 5.09 -5.68
CA SER A 4 20.38 4.30 -6.87
C SER A 4 20.70 2.86 -6.53
N GLN A 5 21.39 2.63 -5.42
CA GLN A 5 21.71 1.28 -4.94
C GLN A 5 20.44 0.54 -4.50
N LEU A 6 19.51 1.24 -3.88
CA LEU A 6 18.23 0.67 -3.49
C LEU A 6 17.45 0.21 -4.73
N ILE A 7 17.40 1.05 -5.75
CA ILE A 7 16.71 0.71 -7.00
C ILE A 7 17.35 -0.50 -7.68
N GLU A 8 18.68 -0.58 -7.70
CA GLU A 8 19.38 -1.74 -8.24
C GLU A 8 19.05 -3.02 -7.47
N ARG A 9 19.02 -2.95 -6.14
CA ARG A 9 18.62 -4.10 -5.31
C ARG A 9 17.20 -4.53 -5.57
N LEU A 10 16.29 -3.58 -5.73
CA LEU A 10 14.91 -3.88 -6.05
C LEU A 10 14.78 -4.60 -7.38
N HIS A 11 15.53 -4.17 -8.40
CA HIS A 11 15.55 -4.86 -9.69
C HIS A 11 16.07 -6.28 -9.57
N GLU A 12 17.07 -6.51 -8.73
CA GLU A 12 17.61 -7.86 -8.49
C GLU A 12 16.61 -8.77 -7.78
N GLN A 13 15.91 -8.24 -6.78
CA GLN A 13 14.96 -9.02 -5.99
C GLN A 13 13.61 -9.18 -6.69
N LEU A 14 13.24 -8.26 -7.56
CA LEU A 14 11.97 -8.24 -8.27
C LEU A 14 12.20 -8.14 -9.78
N PRO A 15 12.77 -9.20 -10.40
CA PRO A 15 13.15 -9.12 -11.82
C PRO A 15 11.97 -8.98 -12.77
N ARG A 16 10.76 -9.31 -12.32
CA ARG A 16 9.54 -9.22 -13.15
C ARG A 16 8.78 -7.91 -12.96
N ALA A 17 9.20 -7.08 -12.01
CA ALA A 17 8.54 -5.83 -11.73
C ALA A 17 8.86 -4.79 -12.80
N CYS A 18 7.86 -4.01 -13.20
CA CYS A 18 8.07 -2.87 -14.11
C CYS A 18 8.64 -1.69 -13.35
N ASP A 19 9.11 -0.68 -14.09
CA ASP A 19 9.73 0.51 -13.50
C ASP A 19 8.79 1.23 -12.51
N ARG A 20 7.50 1.27 -12.81
CA ARG A 20 6.50 1.87 -11.94
C ARG A 20 6.39 1.14 -10.60
N GLN A 21 6.40 -0.18 -10.62
CA GLN A 21 6.36 -0.99 -9.41
C GLN A 21 7.64 -0.81 -8.59
N ILE A 22 8.79 -0.79 -9.25
CA ILE A 22 10.08 -0.54 -8.59
C ILE A 22 10.08 0.84 -7.91
N ALA A 23 9.58 1.86 -8.60
CA ALA A 23 9.48 3.21 -8.03
C ALA A 23 8.56 3.21 -6.80
N CYS A 24 7.43 2.52 -6.86
CA CYS A 24 6.50 2.41 -5.75
C CYS A 24 7.16 1.74 -4.53
N PHE A 25 7.84 0.62 -4.74
CA PHE A 25 8.55 -0.07 -3.65
C PHE A 25 9.66 0.80 -3.07
N ALA A 26 10.40 1.51 -3.93
CA ALA A 26 11.45 2.42 -3.47
C ALA A 26 10.87 3.53 -2.58
N MET A 27 9.76 4.11 -2.96
CA MET A 27 9.08 5.14 -2.17
C MET A 27 8.62 4.60 -0.82
N LEU A 28 8.02 3.43 -0.79
CA LEU A 28 7.53 2.81 0.44
C LEU A 28 8.68 2.44 1.38
N LEU A 29 9.77 1.93 0.84
CA LEU A 29 10.96 1.60 1.63
C LEU A 29 11.61 2.85 2.20
N CYS A 30 11.73 3.91 1.40
CA CYS A 30 12.28 5.19 1.84
C CYS A 30 11.42 5.83 2.92
N ASP A 31 10.11 5.66 2.85
CA ASP A 31 9.21 6.17 3.88
C ASP A 31 9.41 5.44 5.22
N ARG A 32 9.70 4.14 5.18
CA ARG A 32 9.96 3.33 6.37
C ARG A 32 11.35 3.58 6.96
N ASP A 33 12.32 3.88 6.12
CA ASP A 33 13.70 4.10 6.52
C ASP A 33 14.28 5.28 5.73
N PRO A 34 13.93 6.53 6.10
CA PRO A 34 14.33 7.70 5.32
C PRO A 34 15.83 7.88 5.15
N LYS A 35 16.63 7.40 6.10
CA LYS A 35 18.07 7.53 6.06
C LYS A 35 18.75 6.35 5.38
N LEU A 36 17.99 5.35 4.95
CA LEU A 36 18.46 4.13 4.29
C LEU A 36 19.54 3.38 5.10
N LYS A 37 19.46 3.47 6.43
CA LYS A 37 20.41 2.81 7.33
C LYS A 37 20.13 1.32 7.49
N CYS A 38 18.88 0.98 7.79
CA CYS A 38 18.44 -0.41 7.94
C CYS A 38 18.48 -1.15 6.61
N LEU A 39 18.16 -0.45 5.53
CA LEU A 39 18.15 -1.04 4.19
C LEU A 39 19.53 -1.40 3.67
N ALA A 40 20.60 -0.85 4.27
CA ALA A 40 21.97 -1.23 3.94
C ALA A 40 22.26 -2.68 4.37
N ASN A 41 21.57 -3.19 5.38
CA ASN A 41 21.69 -4.58 5.83
C ASN A 41 20.75 -5.46 4.98
N ASN A 42 21.30 -6.51 4.39
CA ASN A 42 20.53 -7.42 3.52
C ASN A 42 19.35 -8.09 4.24
N ALA A 43 19.52 -8.49 5.49
CA ALA A 43 18.47 -9.13 6.25
C ALA A 43 17.29 -8.17 6.49
N ASP A 44 17.60 -6.94 6.88
CA ASP A 44 16.61 -5.91 7.13
C ASP A 44 15.92 -5.49 5.83
N PHE A 45 16.65 -5.39 4.73
CA PHE A 45 16.11 -5.09 3.42
C PHE A 45 15.07 -6.13 2.99
N LYS A 46 15.43 -7.41 3.08
CA LYS A 46 14.53 -8.51 2.72
C LYS A 46 13.31 -8.57 3.62
N SER A 47 13.49 -8.33 4.91
CA SER A 47 12.40 -8.32 5.88
C SER A 47 11.40 -7.20 5.60
N LEU A 48 11.88 -5.98 5.37
CA LEU A 48 11.04 -4.84 5.04
C LEU A 48 10.34 -5.02 3.70
N LEU A 49 11.07 -5.49 2.70
CA LEU A 49 10.49 -5.75 1.38
C LEU A 49 9.38 -6.78 1.45
N ASN A 50 9.59 -7.87 2.16
CA ASN A 50 8.57 -8.90 2.38
C ASN A 50 7.33 -8.34 3.07
N ALA A 51 7.51 -7.55 4.12
CA ALA A 51 6.41 -6.95 4.86
C ALA A 51 5.58 -6.02 3.95
N ILE A 52 6.24 -5.22 3.13
CA ILE A 52 5.57 -4.33 2.20
C ILE A 52 4.84 -5.12 1.11
N GLN A 53 5.47 -6.16 0.56
CA GLN A 53 4.84 -7.00 -0.46
C GLN A 53 3.57 -7.67 0.05
N LEU A 54 3.61 -8.23 1.27
CA LEU A 54 2.46 -8.87 1.88
C LEU A 54 1.32 -7.87 2.12
N ARG A 55 1.67 -6.68 2.59
CA ARG A 55 0.69 -5.65 2.85
C ARG A 55 0.04 -5.13 1.56
N LEU A 56 0.85 -4.88 0.53
CA LEU A 56 0.34 -4.47 -0.79
C LEU A 56 -0.57 -5.53 -1.38
N HIS A 57 -0.18 -6.79 -1.27
CA HIS A 57 -0.96 -7.90 -1.80
C HIS A 57 -2.32 -7.99 -1.10
N SER A 58 -2.34 -7.86 0.22
CA SER A 58 -3.57 -7.86 1.00
C SER A 58 -4.49 -6.70 0.62
N ILE A 59 -3.92 -5.50 0.46
CA ILE A 59 -4.69 -4.31 0.07
C ILE A 59 -5.23 -4.46 -1.35
N ASP A 60 -4.44 -5.01 -2.26
CA ASP A 60 -4.83 -5.24 -3.65
C ASP A 60 -6.00 -6.22 -3.72
N ASP A 61 -5.94 -7.32 -2.96
CA ASP A 61 -7.02 -8.29 -2.89
C ASP A 61 -8.31 -7.67 -2.34
N GLN A 62 -8.21 -6.88 -1.28
CA GLN A 62 -9.35 -6.17 -0.71
C GLN A 62 -9.93 -5.17 -1.70
N HIS A 63 -9.06 -4.44 -2.39
CA HIS A 63 -9.48 -3.46 -3.40
C HIS A 63 -10.21 -4.12 -4.55
N ALA A 64 -9.70 -5.25 -5.04
CA ALA A 64 -10.34 -6.00 -6.12
C ALA A 64 -11.73 -6.52 -5.71
N ALA A 65 -11.86 -7.03 -4.48
CA ALA A 65 -13.13 -7.51 -3.96
C ALA A 65 -14.16 -6.37 -3.86
N VAL A 66 -13.72 -5.21 -3.33
CA VAL A 66 -14.58 -4.03 -3.21
C VAL A 66 -14.97 -3.48 -4.57
N ALA A 67 -14.03 -3.44 -5.52
CA ALA A 67 -14.32 -2.99 -6.89
C ALA A 67 -15.42 -3.84 -7.52
N ASN A 68 -15.36 -5.16 -7.33
CA ASN A 68 -16.39 -6.07 -7.81
C ASN A 68 -17.75 -5.80 -7.16
N GLU A 69 -17.78 -5.58 -5.85
CA GLU A 69 -19.01 -5.24 -5.12
C GLU A 69 -19.59 -3.91 -5.60
N LEU A 70 -18.75 -2.92 -5.89
CA LEU A 70 -19.19 -1.62 -6.41
C LEU A 70 -19.77 -1.74 -7.81
N GLU A 71 -19.22 -2.61 -8.65
CA GLU A 71 -19.79 -2.89 -9.97
C GLU A 71 -21.20 -3.44 -9.84
N GLN A 72 -21.41 -4.38 -8.92
CA GLN A 72 -22.74 -4.93 -8.66
C GLN A 72 -23.69 -3.86 -8.15
N LEU A 73 -23.20 -2.99 -7.27
CA LEU A 73 -24.02 -1.89 -6.75
C LEU A 73 -24.42 -0.92 -7.87
N ALA A 74 -23.50 -0.64 -8.81
CA ALA A 74 -23.80 0.25 -9.94
C ALA A 74 -24.89 -0.29 -10.87
N LEU A 75 -25.08 -1.60 -10.89
CA LEU A 75 -26.14 -2.25 -11.67
C LEU A 75 -27.49 -2.28 -10.94
N THR A 76 -27.52 -1.93 -9.66
CA THR A 76 -28.72 -1.95 -8.83
C THR A 76 -29.48 -0.64 -8.98
N GLN A 77 -30.80 -0.73 -9.17
CA GLN A 77 -31.62 0.48 -9.25
C GLN A 77 -31.67 1.18 -7.89
N PRO A 78 -31.62 2.53 -7.85
CA PRO A 78 -31.64 3.26 -6.58
C PRO A 78 -32.82 2.93 -5.66
N CYS A 79 -33.98 2.61 -6.22
CA CYS A 79 -35.17 2.23 -5.44
C CYS A 79 -35.04 0.84 -4.79
N GLU A 80 -34.06 0.04 -5.23
CA GLU A 80 -33.82 -1.30 -4.71
C GLU A 80 -32.67 -1.33 -3.69
N PHE A 81 -32.12 -0.16 -3.36
CA PHE A 81 -31.01 -0.09 -2.41
C PHE A 81 -31.48 -0.50 -1.01
N GLU A 82 -30.68 -1.35 -0.38
CA GLU A 82 -30.89 -1.85 0.97
C GLU A 82 -29.72 -1.44 1.86
N PRO A 83 -29.81 -1.63 3.20
CA PRO A 83 -28.71 -1.32 4.09
C PRO A 83 -27.38 -1.99 3.72
N LYS A 84 -27.43 -3.19 3.14
CA LYS A 84 -26.21 -3.87 2.67
C LYS A 84 -25.43 -3.06 1.63
N HIS A 85 -26.13 -2.27 0.82
CA HIS A 85 -25.48 -1.42 -0.19
C HIS A 85 -24.72 -0.27 0.45
N VAL A 86 -25.25 0.28 1.56
CA VAL A 86 -24.55 1.30 2.34
C VAL A 86 -23.27 0.71 2.95
N TRP A 87 -23.34 -0.52 3.45
CA TRP A 87 -22.16 -1.21 4.00
C TRP A 87 -21.11 -1.45 2.93
N THR A 88 -21.50 -1.73 1.69
CA THR A 88 -20.57 -1.86 0.56
C THR A 88 -19.80 -0.55 0.34
N LEU A 89 -20.50 0.59 0.37
CA LEU A 89 -19.87 1.91 0.22
C LEU A 89 -18.92 2.22 1.37
N ILE A 90 -19.35 1.91 2.60
CA ILE A 90 -18.49 2.11 3.79
C ILE A 90 -17.22 1.29 3.67
N ARG A 91 -17.34 0.04 3.24
CA ARG A 91 -16.20 -0.86 3.06
C ARG A 91 -15.24 -0.33 1.99
N ALA A 92 -15.78 0.21 0.89
CA ALA A 92 -14.99 0.82 -0.17
C ALA A 92 -14.15 1.99 0.35
N VAL A 93 -14.76 2.87 1.14
CA VAL A 93 -14.06 4.00 1.75
C VAL A 93 -12.97 3.51 2.68
N LYS A 94 -13.24 2.48 3.47
CA LYS A 94 -12.29 1.91 4.41
C LYS A 94 -11.07 1.32 3.71
N VAL A 95 -11.27 0.59 2.61
CA VAL A 95 -10.18 0.02 1.82
C VAL A 95 -9.32 1.13 1.22
N GLN A 96 -9.95 2.17 0.68
CA GLN A 96 -9.23 3.34 0.16
C GLN A 96 -8.40 4.01 1.25
N SER A 97 -8.98 4.17 2.44
CA SER A 97 -8.27 4.77 3.59
C SER A 97 -7.05 3.94 3.98
N GLN A 98 -7.17 2.62 3.99
CA GLN A 98 -6.06 1.72 4.31
C GLN A 98 -4.93 1.86 3.30
N PHE A 99 -5.27 2.01 2.02
CA PHE A 99 -4.27 2.22 0.97
C PHE A 99 -3.53 3.54 1.16
N VAL A 100 -4.26 4.61 1.44
CA VAL A 100 -3.68 5.92 1.72
C VAL A 100 -2.80 5.87 2.96
N ASP A 101 -3.26 5.21 4.02
CA ASP A 101 -2.48 5.02 5.26
C ASP A 101 -1.18 4.29 5.00
N MET A 102 -1.20 3.29 4.14
CA MET A 102 0.02 2.58 3.79
C MET A 102 1.04 3.49 3.11
N LEU A 103 0.58 4.35 2.20
CA LEU A 103 1.46 5.27 1.48
C LEU A 103 1.96 6.42 2.34
N THR A 104 1.16 6.88 3.31
CA THR A 104 1.45 8.09 4.09
C THR A 104 1.47 7.86 5.61
N GLY A 105 1.05 6.67 6.06
CA GLY A 105 0.76 6.39 7.46
C GLY A 105 1.90 6.69 8.41
N SER A 106 3.13 6.24 8.09
CA SER A 106 4.28 6.48 8.96
C SER A 106 4.56 7.97 9.14
N ARG A 107 4.35 8.77 8.09
CA ARG A 107 4.52 10.22 8.16
C ARG A 107 3.43 10.87 9.00
N ILE A 108 2.19 10.42 8.84
CA ILE A 108 1.06 10.93 9.60
C ILE A 108 1.23 10.60 11.08
N GLU A 109 1.62 9.38 11.40
CA GLU A 109 1.88 8.94 12.76
C GLU A 109 3.01 9.74 13.40
N GLN A 110 4.12 9.92 12.69
CA GLN A 110 5.25 10.74 13.16
C GLN A 110 4.83 12.18 13.38
N PHE A 111 3.99 12.71 12.52
CA PHE A 111 3.49 14.06 12.64
C PHE A 111 2.57 14.23 13.85
N SER A 112 1.72 13.24 14.11
CA SER A 112 0.85 13.22 15.29
C SER A 112 1.65 13.13 16.57
N ASP A 113 2.66 12.26 16.61
CA ASP A 113 3.52 12.09 17.77
C ASP A 113 4.33 13.34 18.06
N SER A 114 4.77 14.07 17.04
CA SER A 114 5.53 15.30 17.20
C SER A 114 4.71 16.44 17.75
N LYS A 115 3.39 16.38 17.66
CA LYS A 115 2.46 17.38 18.19
C LYS A 115 2.13 17.15 19.66
N THR A 116 2.38 15.98 20.15
CA THR A 116 2.16 15.64 21.55
C THR A 116 3.43 15.80 22.36
#